data_6dd67bcfc6fadb4219f8c01f655f7a0f
#
_entry.id   6dd67bcfc6fadb4219f8c01f655f7a0f
#
_cell.length_a   1.000
_cell.length_b   1.000
_cell.length_c   1.000
_cell.angle_alpha   90.00
_cell.angle_beta   90.00
_cell.angle_gamma   90.00
#
_symmetry.space_group_name_H-M   'P 1'
#
loop_
_entity.id
_entity.type
_entity.pdbx_description
1 polymer ?
#
loop_
_entity_poly.entity_id
_entity_poly.type
_entity_poly.pdbx_seq_one_letter_code
_entity_poly.pdbx_strand_id
1 'polypeptide(L)'
;DFAIWSSIMNASFNSAATAFEISLGLTGVLSLWMGLMKIGERGGVIQFFGRMISPLFSRLFPGIPKGHPAMGSIFMNVSANMLGLDNAATPLGLKAMQEMQQLNPRKDTATDAMLMFLILNASGLCFIPIGIMMYRAQAGASNPTDVFMPILLATFIATLVGIVALCIKQRIRLDAVLLSWLGGIAAVVGLLVWYFSTLPQEKVEIYSAFAANFLLFSVIIGFIAAGLRKRVNMYDAFIEGAKEGFKTAVMIIPYLV
;
A
#
# COMPACT_ATOMS: atom_id res chain seq x y z
N ASP A 1 -46.21 6.79 -8.78
CA ASP A 1 -46.33 5.57 -7.96
C ASP A 1 -45.79 5.87 -6.55
N PHE A 2 -46.69 6.04 -5.57
CA PHE A 2 -46.31 6.42 -4.22
C PHE A 2 -45.43 5.36 -3.53
N ALA A 3 -45.48 4.10 -3.97
CA ALA A 3 -44.66 3.01 -3.46
C ALA A 3 -43.17 3.19 -3.72
N ILE A 4 -42.78 3.88 -4.80
CA ILE A 4 -41.38 4.14 -5.17
C ILE A 4 -40.70 5.03 -4.12
N TRP A 5 -41.38 6.07 -3.65
CA TRP A 5 -40.85 6.97 -2.63
C TRP A 5 -40.58 6.27 -1.30
N SER A 6 -41.51 5.41 -0.90
CA SER A 6 -41.33 4.56 0.31
C SER A 6 -40.15 3.60 0.14
N SER A 7 -40.01 2.99 -1.05
CA SER A 7 -38.89 2.08 -1.36
C SER A 7 -37.53 2.80 -1.30
N ILE A 8 -37.45 4.02 -1.85
CA ILE A 8 -36.21 4.82 -1.83
C ILE A 8 -35.83 5.18 -0.40
N MET A 9 -36.79 5.64 0.40
CA MET A 9 -36.51 6.00 1.80
C MET A 9 -36.10 4.80 2.63
N ASN A 10 -36.76 3.64 2.46
CA ASN A 10 -36.38 2.42 3.14
C ASN A 10 -35.00 1.92 2.71
N ALA A 11 -34.67 2.01 1.41
CA ALA A 11 -33.34 1.66 0.92
C ALA A 11 -32.27 2.57 1.53
N SER A 12 -32.52 3.87 1.66
CA SER A 12 -31.58 4.82 2.28
C SER A 12 -31.32 4.49 3.77
N PHE A 13 -32.38 4.20 4.53
CA PHE A 13 -32.22 3.80 5.93
C PHE A 13 -31.50 2.45 6.09
N ASN A 14 -31.81 1.49 5.23
CA ASN A 14 -31.13 0.19 5.21
C ASN A 14 -29.66 0.33 4.84
N SER A 15 -29.33 1.19 3.87
CA SER A 15 -27.93 1.49 3.51
C SER A 15 -27.17 2.08 4.67
N ALA A 16 -27.76 3.03 5.40
CA ALA A 16 -27.13 3.63 6.58
C ALA A 16 -26.88 2.60 7.70
N ALA A 17 -27.83 1.69 7.96
CA ALA A 17 -27.67 0.61 8.93
C ALA A 17 -26.56 -0.35 8.48
N THR A 18 -26.56 -0.78 7.21
CA THR A 18 -25.53 -1.66 6.63
C THR A 18 -24.13 -1.01 6.69
N ALA A 19 -24.01 0.27 6.41
CA ALA A 19 -22.76 1.00 6.53
C ALA A 19 -22.18 0.96 7.94
N PHE A 20 -23.04 1.12 8.96
CA PHE A 20 -22.63 1.01 10.36
C PHE A 20 -22.20 -0.41 10.72
N GLU A 21 -22.97 -1.43 10.31
CA GLU A 21 -22.64 -2.84 10.56
C GLU A 21 -21.29 -3.23 9.91
N ILE A 22 -21.05 -2.82 8.66
CA ILE A 22 -19.77 -3.03 7.97
C ILE A 22 -18.62 -2.39 8.76
N SER A 23 -18.79 -1.14 9.17
CA SER A 23 -17.76 -0.43 9.92
C SER A 23 -17.47 -1.09 11.28
N LEU A 24 -18.51 -1.54 11.98
CA LEU A 24 -18.35 -2.24 13.26
C LEU A 24 -17.58 -3.56 13.08
N GLY A 25 -17.91 -4.34 12.05
CA GLY A 25 -17.21 -5.57 11.71
C GLY A 25 -15.73 -5.35 11.34
N LEU A 26 -15.44 -4.24 10.65
CA LEU A 26 -14.04 -3.86 10.31
C LEU A 26 -13.23 -3.42 11.53
N THR A 27 -13.87 -2.93 12.59
CA THR A 27 -13.17 -2.33 13.74
C THR A 27 -12.14 -3.26 14.36
N GLY A 28 -12.48 -4.54 14.57
CA GLY A 28 -11.56 -5.52 15.16
C GLY A 28 -10.35 -5.77 14.29
N VAL A 29 -10.57 -5.98 13.00
CA VAL A 29 -9.50 -6.31 12.04
C VAL A 29 -8.60 -5.10 11.79
N LEU A 30 -9.16 -3.90 11.63
CA LEU A 30 -8.41 -2.65 11.52
C LEU A 30 -7.55 -2.41 12.77
N SER A 31 -8.14 -2.57 13.96
CA SER A 31 -7.40 -2.40 15.22
C SER A 31 -6.25 -3.39 15.35
N LEU A 32 -6.47 -4.67 15.00
CA LEU A 32 -5.41 -5.68 15.02
C LEU A 32 -4.26 -5.31 14.09
N TRP A 33 -4.57 -5.05 12.81
CA TRP A 33 -3.54 -4.79 11.81
C TRP A 33 -2.81 -3.48 12.07
N MET A 34 -3.53 -2.41 12.41
CA MET A 34 -2.89 -1.13 12.71
C MET A 34 -2.04 -1.19 13.98
N GLY A 35 -2.45 -2.00 14.97
CA GLY A 35 -1.62 -2.29 16.13
C GLY A 35 -0.31 -2.98 15.76
N LEU A 36 -0.39 -4.06 14.96
CA LEU A 36 0.80 -4.78 14.48
C LEU A 36 1.70 -3.89 13.60
N MET A 37 1.11 -3.12 12.70
CA MET A 37 1.84 -2.19 11.83
C MET A 37 2.57 -1.11 12.63
N LYS A 38 1.99 -0.60 13.72
CA LYS A 38 2.64 0.38 14.59
C LYS A 38 3.87 -0.19 15.30
N ILE A 39 3.86 -1.47 15.66
CA ILE A 39 5.06 -2.17 16.15
C ILE A 39 6.15 -2.17 15.08
N GLY A 40 5.82 -2.54 13.83
CA GLY A 40 6.75 -2.56 12.70
C GLY A 40 7.30 -1.17 12.35
N GLU A 41 6.45 -0.13 12.37
CA GLU A 41 6.83 1.26 12.17
C GLU A 41 7.87 1.70 13.19
N ARG A 42 7.58 1.55 14.49
CA ARG A 42 8.52 1.86 15.58
C ARG A 42 9.74 0.96 15.55
N GLY A 43 9.60 -0.29 15.10
CA GLY A 43 10.68 -1.24 14.84
C GLY A 43 11.63 -0.82 13.71
N GLY A 44 11.25 0.17 12.89
CA GLY A 44 12.08 0.71 11.81
C GLY A 44 11.98 -0.07 10.50
N VAL A 45 10.91 -0.83 10.30
CA VAL A 45 10.69 -1.61 9.07
C VAL A 45 10.55 -0.69 7.87
N ILE A 46 9.84 0.46 8.01
CA ILE A 46 9.71 1.45 6.93
C ILE A 46 11.07 1.97 6.48
N GLN A 47 11.95 2.30 7.44
CA GLN A 47 13.31 2.79 7.15
C GLN A 47 14.19 1.71 6.51
N PHE A 48 13.99 0.45 6.85
CA PHE A 48 14.68 -0.67 6.21
C PHE A 48 14.31 -0.78 4.74
N PHE A 49 13.03 -0.82 4.42
CA PHE A 49 12.54 -0.85 3.03
C PHE A 49 12.96 0.39 2.25
N GLY A 50 12.86 1.59 2.84
CA GLY A 50 13.30 2.82 2.21
C GLY A 50 14.78 2.79 1.81
N ARG A 51 15.66 2.24 2.66
CA ARG A 51 17.08 2.05 2.34
C ARG A 51 17.30 1.05 1.20
N MET A 52 16.53 -0.04 1.19
CA MET A 52 16.63 -1.07 0.16
C MET A 52 16.29 -0.52 -1.23
N ILE A 53 15.25 0.30 -1.35
CA ILE A 53 14.81 0.88 -2.62
C ILE A 53 15.53 2.18 -3.00
N SER A 54 16.34 2.74 -2.11
CA SER A 54 17.07 4.01 -2.31
C SER A 54 17.90 4.07 -3.61
N PRO A 55 18.63 3.02 -4.04
CA PRO A 55 19.39 3.07 -5.29
C PRO A 55 18.52 3.28 -6.54
N LEU A 56 17.33 2.68 -6.57
CA LEU A 56 16.35 2.87 -7.63
C LEU A 56 15.82 4.31 -7.61
N PHE A 57 15.38 4.76 -6.45
CA PHE A 57 14.72 6.06 -6.30
C PHE A 57 15.64 7.24 -6.59
N SER A 58 16.93 7.14 -6.26
CA SER A 58 17.91 8.18 -6.62
C SER A 58 18.06 8.38 -8.12
N ARG A 59 17.68 7.39 -8.94
CA ARG A 59 17.66 7.47 -10.40
C ARG A 59 16.33 7.99 -10.94
N LEU A 60 15.22 7.65 -10.27
CA LEU A 60 13.88 8.08 -10.68
C LEU A 60 13.61 9.56 -10.35
N PHE A 61 14.35 10.15 -9.41
CA PHE A 61 14.18 11.53 -8.95
C PHE A 61 15.45 12.38 -9.14
N PRO A 62 15.97 12.51 -10.39
CA PRO A 62 17.21 13.25 -10.63
C PRO A 62 17.10 14.76 -10.33
N GLY A 63 15.89 15.31 -10.31
CA GLY A 63 15.63 16.71 -9.99
C GLY A 63 15.64 17.04 -8.49
N ILE A 64 15.78 16.05 -7.60
CA ILE A 64 15.86 16.27 -6.16
C ILE A 64 17.33 16.22 -5.72
N PRO A 65 17.87 17.30 -5.09
CA PRO A 65 19.25 17.32 -4.62
C PRO A 65 19.55 16.20 -3.64
N LYS A 66 20.78 15.65 -3.70
CA LYS A 66 21.23 14.62 -2.76
C LYS A 66 21.15 15.16 -1.32
N GLY A 67 20.56 14.36 -0.45
CA GLY A 67 20.39 14.72 0.96
C GLY A 67 19.19 15.63 1.26
N HIS A 68 18.40 16.02 0.25
CA HIS A 68 17.19 16.79 0.49
C HIS A 68 16.14 15.97 1.25
N PRO A 69 15.42 16.53 2.25
CA PRO A 69 14.42 15.82 3.06
C PRO A 69 13.34 15.11 2.24
N ALA A 70 12.93 15.69 1.09
CA ALA A 70 11.92 15.10 0.20
C ALA A 70 12.24 13.65 -0.19
N MET A 71 13.49 13.28 -0.40
CA MET A 71 13.87 11.90 -0.70
C MET A 71 13.52 10.96 0.45
N GLY A 72 13.76 11.40 1.69
CA GLY A 72 13.39 10.62 2.87
C GLY A 72 11.88 10.42 2.98
N SER A 73 11.11 11.49 2.78
CA SER A 73 9.64 11.44 2.82
C SER A 73 9.07 10.58 1.68
N ILE A 74 9.63 10.65 0.46
CA ILE A 74 9.27 9.78 -0.67
C ILE A 74 9.54 8.31 -0.31
N PHE A 75 10.74 7.99 0.19
CA PHE A 75 11.07 6.60 0.56
C PHE A 75 10.13 6.05 1.63
N MET A 76 9.84 6.84 2.63
CA MET A 76 8.94 6.42 3.71
C MET A 76 7.51 6.24 3.21
N ASN A 77 6.99 7.15 2.37
CA ASN A 77 5.66 7.03 1.78
C ASN A 77 5.54 5.76 0.91
N VAL A 78 6.46 5.56 -0.02
CA VAL A 78 6.40 4.39 -0.92
C VAL A 78 6.58 3.10 -0.12
N SER A 79 7.49 3.06 0.86
CA SER A 79 7.66 1.89 1.72
C SER A 79 6.40 1.59 2.54
N ALA A 80 5.71 2.62 3.02
CA ALA A 80 4.44 2.47 3.73
C ALA A 80 3.34 1.91 2.80
N ASN A 81 3.21 2.43 1.58
CA ASN A 81 2.27 1.91 0.58
C ASN A 81 2.56 0.45 0.22
N MET A 82 3.84 0.09 0.00
CA MET A 82 4.23 -1.29 -0.30
C MET A 82 3.84 -2.28 0.81
N LEU A 83 3.80 -1.81 2.06
CA LEU A 83 3.43 -2.58 3.23
C LEU A 83 1.92 -2.50 3.55
N GLY A 84 1.12 -1.77 2.76
CA GLY A 84 -0.31 -1.56 3.01
C GLY A 84 -0.60 -0.68 4.23
N LEU A 85 0.32 0.24 4.56
CA LEU A 85 0.22 1.18 5.68
C LEU A 85 -0.43 2.50 5.25
N ASP A 86 -1.65 2.46 4.72
CA ASP A 86 -2.33 3.61 4.09
C ASP A 86 -2.39 4.84 5.01
N ASN A 87 -2.65 4.63 6.30
CA ASN A 87 -2.72 5.72 7.29
C ASN A 87 -1.36 6.40 7.53
N ALA A 88 -0.26 5.64 7.47
CA ALA A 88 1.09 6.21 7.55
C ALA A 88 1.53 6.80 6.22
N ALA A 89 1.11 6.21 5.10
CA ALA A 89 1.49 6.65 3.77
C ALA A 89 0.94 8.05 3.44
N THR A 90 -0.32 8.34 3.78
CA THR A 90 -0.97 9.62 3.44
C THR A 90 -0.23 10.85 3.99
N PRO A 91 0.04 10.99 5.31
CA PRO A 91 0.78 12.15 5.83
C PRO A 91 2.21 12.22 5.29
N LEU A 92 2.88 11.09 5.07
CA LEU A 92 4.20 11.04 4.46
C LEU A 92 4.18 11.52 3.01
N GLY A 93 3.13 11.17 2.25
CA GLY A 93 2.93 11.62 0.88
C GLY A 93 2.70 13.12 0.79
N LEU A 94 1.83 13.66 1.64
CA LEU A 94 1.59 15.10 1.72
C LEU A 94 2.87 15.87 2.08
N LYS A 95 3.64 15.36 3.04
CA LYS A 95 4.93 15.93 3.41
C LYS A 95 5.93 15.89 2.25
N ALA A 96 6.04 14.75 1.55
CA ALA A 96 6.90 14.64 0.37
C ALA A 96 6.53 15.68 -0.69
N MET A 97 5.23 15.85 -0.99
CA MET A 97 4.77 16.85 -1.96
C MET A 97 5.07 18.28 -1.50
N GLN A 98 4.89 18.62 -0.22
CA GLN A 98 5.24 19.93 0.33
C GLN A 98 6.74 20.21 0.21
N GLU A 99 7.59 19.25 0.52
CA GLU A 99 9.05 19.37 0.41
C GLU A 99 9.51 19.49 -1.05
N MET A 100 8.89 18.74 -1.99
CA MET A 100 9.13 18.92 -3.42
C MET A 100 8.66 20.27 -3.93
N GLN A 101 7.55 20.81 -3.40
CA GLN A 101 7.04 22.12 -3.76
C GLN A 101 7.99 23.26 -3.36
N GLN A 102 8.81 23.08 -2.34
CA GLN A 102 9.84 24.07 -2.00
C GLN A 102 10.90 24.18 -3.10
N LEU A 103 11.24 23.04 -3.73
CA LEU A 103 12.18 22.97 -4.85
C LEU A 103 11.58 23.44 -6.19
N ASN A 104 10.26 23.58 -6.27
CA ASN A 104 9.57 23.86 -7.51
C ASN A 104 9.75 25.33 -7.94
N PRO A 105 10.36 25.59 -9.12
CA PRO A 105 10.53 26.96 -9.61
C PRO A 105 9.23 27.58 -10.10
N ARG A 106 8.23 26.76 -10.52
CA ARG A 106 6.91 27.20 -10.96
C ARG A 106 5.86 26.63 -10.03
N LYS A 107 5.34 27.45 -9.14
CA LYS A 107 4.45 27.04 -8.05
C LYS A 107 3.08 26.52 -8.51
N ASP A 108 2.67 26.86 -9.71
CA ASP A 108 1.40 26.52 -10.37
C ASP A 108 1.46 25.24 -11.23
N THR A 109 2.66 24.68 -11.44
CA THR A 109 2.87 23.53 -12.34
C THR A 109 3.65 22.42 -11.62
N ALA A 110 3.20 21.19 -11.72
CA ALA A 110 3.91 20.04 -11.13
C ALA A 110 5.26 19.82 -11.81
N THR A 111 6.29 19.54 -11.00
CA THR A 111 7.63 19.17 -11.51
C THR A 111 7.66 17.71 -11.96
N ASP A 112 8.68 17.33 -12.72
CA ASP A 112 8.91 15.94 -13.14
C ASP A 112 9.02 14.98 -11.93
N ALA A 113 9.65 15.42 -10.84
CA ALA A 113 9.71 14.66 -9.60
C ALA A 113 8.32 14.45 -8.97
N MET A 114 7.49 15.48 -8.94
CA MET A 114 6.10 15.37 -8.46
C MET A 114 5.27 14.41 -9.32
N LEU A 115 5.44 14.47 -10.66
CA LEU A 115 4.74 13.56 -11.57
C LEU A 115 5.19 12.10 -11.36
N MET A 116 6.47 11.84 -11.19
CA MET A 116 6.98 10.50 -10.87
C MET A 116 6.42 10.00 -9.55
N PHE A 117 6.39 10.84 -8.53
CA PHE A 117 5.83 10.50 -7.23
C PHE A 117 4.32 10.19 -7.30
N LEU A 118 3.56 10.99 -8.05
CA LEU A 118 2.13 10.75 -8.28
C LEU A 118 1.88 9.41 -8.99
N ILE A 119 2.66 9.06 -10.01
CA ILE A 119 2.53 7.78 -10.71
C ILE A 119 2.82 6.60 -9.77
N LEU A 120 3.86 6.69 -8.93
CA LEU A 120 4.18 5.64 -7.98
C LEU A 120 3.05 5.41 -6.96
N ASN A 121 2.40 6.49 -6.50
CA ASN A 121 1.25 6.38 -5.61
C ASN A 121 -0.02 5.91 -6.34
N ALA A 122 -0.29 6.42 -7.55
CA ALA A 122 -1.47 6.04 -8.34
C ALA A 122 -1.43 4.59 -8.83
N SER A 123 -0.25 4.05 -9.14
CA SER A 123 -0.08 2.64 -9.52
C SER A 123 -0.25 1.69 -8.34
N GLY A 124 -0.14 2.21 -7.11
CA GLY A 124 -0.51 1.52 -5.88
C GLY A 124 0.23 0.22 -5.63
N LEU A 125 1.55 0.16 -5.94
CA LEU A 125 2.36 -1.03 -5.68
C LEU A 125 2.21 -1.47 -4.21
N CYS A 126 1.54 -2.58 -4.01
CA CYS A 126 1.25 -3.12 -2.69
C CYS A 126 1.66 -4.59 -2.62
N PHE A 127 2.60 -4.91 -1.73
CA PHE A 127 2.99 -6.30 -1.47
C PHE A 127 2.01 -7.00 -0.52
N ILE A 128 1.28 -6.24 0.28
CA ILE A 128 0.41 -6.79 1.31
C ILE A 128 -0.94 -6.04 1.26
N PRO A 129 -1.87 -6.47 0.37
CA PRO A 129 -3.16 -5.81 0.19
C PRO A 129 -4.14 -6.13 1.33
N ILE A 130 -3.75 -5.82 2.57
CA ILE A 130 -4.50 -6.15 3.79
C ILE A 130 -5.93 -5.60 3.72
N GLY A 131 -6.10 -4.34 3.32
CA GLY A 131 -7.40 -3.69 3.24
C GLY A 131 -8.39 -4.46 2.38
N ILE A 132 -7.96 -4.87 1.17
CA ILE A 132 -8.83 -5.62 0.25
C ILE A 132 -9.18 -6.99 0.81
N MET A 133 -8.20 -7.70 1.39
CA MET A 133 -8.44 -9.01 2.00
C MET A 133 -9.40 -8.91 3.20
N MET A 134 -9.30 -7.85 3.99
CA MET A 134 -10.21 -7.57 5.10
C MET A 134 -11.65 -7.34 4.62
N TYR A 135 -11.85 -6.47 3.61
CA TYR A 135 -13.18 -6.21 3.06
C TYR A 135 -13.80 -7.48 2.47
N ARG A 136 -13.01 -8.31 1.80
CA ARG A 136 -13.46 -9.61 1.28
C ARG A 136 -13.87 -10.58 2.40
N ALA A 137 -13.07 -10.65 3.48
CA ALA A 137 -13.38 -11.50 4.63
C ALA A 137 -14.71 -11.07 5.27
N GLN A 138 -14.92 -9.77 5.42
CA GLN A 138 -16.15 -9.23 5.99
C GLN A 138 -17.37 -9.41 5.07
N ALA A 139 -17.18 -9.31 3.76
CA ALA A 139 -18.20 -9.60 2.76
C ALA A 139 -18.54 -11.11 2.67
N GLY A 140 -17.96 -11.95 3.51
CA GLY A 140 -18.24 -13.39 3.56
C GLY A 140 -17.57 -14.21 2.46
N ALA A 141 -16.47 -13.72 1.86
CA ALA A 141 -15.74 -14.50 0.88
C ALA A 141 -15.19 -15.79 1.52
N SER A 142 -15.38 -16.92 0.87
CA SER A 142 -14.90 -18.23 1.34
C SER A 142 -13.37 -18.29 1.46
N ASN A 143 -12.67 -17.56 0.59
CA ASN A 143 -11.21 -17.45 0.62
C ASN A 143 -10.79 -15.97 0.37
N PRO A 144 -10.70 -15.14 1.42
CA PRO A 144 -10.38 -13.72 1.28
C PRO A 144 -9.02 -13.44 0.65
N THR A 145 -8.06 -14.39 0.74
CA THR A 145 -6.67 -14.24 0.31
C THR A 145 -6.40 -14.67 -1.13
N ASP A 146 -7.36 -15.26 -1.83
CA ASP A 146 -7.23 -15.75 -3.22
C ASP A 146 -6.87 -14.64 -4.23
N VAL A 147 -7.26 -13.39 -3.94
CA VAL A 147 -6.97 -12.22 -4.76
C VAL A 147 -5.54 -11.67 -4.59
N PHE A 148 -4.75 -12.22 -3.68
CA PHE A 148 -3.39 -11.75 -3.38
C PHE A 148 -2.52 -11.69 -4.63
N MET A 149 -2.40 -12.82 -5.36
CA MET A 149 -1.55 -12.87 -6.56
C MET A 149 -2.05 -12.00 -7.70
N PRO A 150 -3.35 -11.98 -8.06
CA PRO A 150 -3.87 -11.04 -9.04
C PRO A 150 -3.59 -9.58 -8.70
N ILE A 151 -3.76 -9.16 -7.44
CA ILE A 151 -3.49 -7.78 -7.01
C ILE A 151 -2.00 -7.47 -7.11
N LEU A 152 -1.15 -8.36 -6.60
CA LEU A 152 0.30 -8.19 -6.67
C LEU A 152 0.78 -8.02 -8.12
N LEU A 153 0.33 -8.89 -9.03
CA LEU A 153 0.69 -8.83 -10.44
C LEU A 153 0.16 -7.55 -11.12
N ALA A 154 -1.10 -7.20 -10.90
CA ALA A 154 -1.70 -6.03 -11.50
C ALA A 154 -1.01 -4.73 -11.04
N THR A 155 -0.78 -4.57 -9.74
CA THR A 155 -0.12 -3.38 -9.19
C THR A 155 1.35 -3.30 -9.61
N PHE A 156 2.02 -4.44 -9.71
CA PHE A 156 3.40 -4.50 -10.20
C PHE A 156 3.51 -4.07 -11.66
N ILE A 157 2.66 -4.63 -12.54
CA ILE A 157 2.63 -4.27 -13.97
C ILE A 157 2.28 -2.80 -14.14
N ALA A 158 1.27 -2.29 -13.43
CA ALA A 158 0.88 -0.90 -13.46
C ALA A 158 2.04 0.03 -13.07
N THR A 159 2.76 -0.30 -11.99
CA THR A 159 3.92 0.47 -11.53
C THR A 159 5.06 0.42 -12.53
N LEU A 160 5.38 -0.75 -13.07
CA LEU A 160 6.43 -0.91 -14.07
C LEU A 160 6.14 -0.07 -15.32
N VAL A 161 4.92 -0.19 -15.87
CA VAL A 161 4.49 0.58 -17.04
C VAL A 161 4.52 2.09 -16.75
N GLY A 162 4.03 2.52 -15.60
CA GLY A 162 4.04 3.91 -15.18
C GLY A 162 5.45 4.49 -15.08
N ILE A 163 6.38 3.76 -14.43
CA ILE A 163 7.79 4.16 -14.33
C ILE A 163 8.42 4.25 -15.73
N VAL A 164 8.26 3.23 -16.57
CA VAL A 164 8.84 3.21 -17.92
C VAL A 164 8.32 4.38 -18.76
N ALA A 165 7.00 4.60 -18.76
CA ALA A 165 6.38 5.69 -19.50
C ALA A 165 6.91 7.07 -19.08
N LEU A 166 7.07 7.30 -17.76
CA LEU A 166 7.64 8.55 -17.27
C LEU A 166 9.15 8.67 -17.52
N CYS A 167 9.91 7.59 -17.41
CA CYS A 167 11.33 7.60 -17.77
C CYS A 167 11.53 8.03 -19.21
N ILE A 168 10.70 7.53 -20.15
CA ILE A 168 10.72 7.93 -21.56
C ILE A 168 10.35 9.41 -21.70
N LYS A 169 9.22 9.83 -21.09
CA LYS A 169 8.73 11.22 -21.19
C LYS A 169 9.71 12.24 -20.60
N GLN A 170 10.26 11.93 -19.43
CA GLN A 170 11.20 12.81 -18.70
C GLN A 170 12.65 12.67 -19.17
N ARG A 171 12.92 11.81 -20.17
CA ARG A 171 14.26 11.53 -20.70
C ARG A 171 15.26 11.15 -19.60
N ILE A 172 14.81 10.39 -18.60
CA ILE A 172 15.68 9.87 -17.55
C ILE A 172 16.68 8.90 -18.18
N ARG A 173 17.97 9.06 -17.86
CA ARG A 173 19.02 8.18 -18.37
C ARG A 173 18.81 6.77 -17.82
N LEU A 174 18.65 5.81 -18.73
CA LEU A 174 18.54 4.39 -18.39
C LEU A 174 19.94 3.84 -18.13
N ASP A 175 20.48 4.10 -16.94
CA ASP A 175 21.76 3.54 -16.52
C ASP A 175 21.63 2.07 -16.09
N ALA A 176 22.78 1.39 -15.90
CA ALA A 176 22.83 -0.02 -15.54
C ALA A 176 22.07 -0.32 -14.23
N VAL A 177 22.04 0.63 -13.28
CA VAL A 177 21.34 0.47 -12.01
C VAL A 177 19.82 0.47 -12.24
N LEU A 178 19.31 1.45 -12.99
CA LEU A 178 17.88 1.52 -13.30
C LEU A 178 17.42 0.30 -14.12
N LEU A 179 18.20 -0.07 -15.15
CA LEU A 179 17.91 -1.25 -15.98
C LEU A 179 17.96 -2.54 -15.18
N SER A 180 18.92 -2.72 -14.27
CA SER A 180 18.99 -3.91 -13.43
C SER A 180 17.80 -4.01 -12.46
N TRP A 181 17.33 -2.89 -11.90
CA TRP A 181 16.14 -2.87 -11.04
C TRP A 181 14.86 -3.15 -11.84
N LEU A 182 14.64 -2.44 -12.95
CA LEU A 182 13.44 -2.64 -13.78
C LEU A 182 13.45 -4.04 -14.41
N GLY A 183 14.60 -4.48 -14.92
CA GLY A 183 14.77 -5.84 -15.46
C GLY A 183 14.61 -6.93 -14.41
N GLY A 184 15.16 -6.74 -13.21
CA GLY A 184 15.00 -7.67 -12.10
C GLY A 184 13.52 -7.80 -11.66
N ILE A 185 12.85 -6.67 -11.53
CA ILE A 185 11.40 -6.64 -11.24
C ILE A 185 10.61 -7.33 -12.34
N ALA A 186 10.87 -6.99 -13.61
CA ALA A 186 10.19 -7.62 -14.74
C ALA A 186 10.45 -9.12 -14.83
N ALA A 187 11.67 -9.56 -14.53
CA ALA A 187 12.03 -10.99 -14.49
C ALA A 187 11.28 -11.73 -13.38
N VAL A 188 11.18 -11.16 -12.17
CA VAL A 188 10.42 -11.76 -11.06
C VAL A 188 8.94 -11.89 -11.44
N VAL A 189 8.34 -10.83 -11.99
CA VAL A 189 6.94 -10.85 -12.42
C VAL A 189 6.75 -11.87 -13.56
N GLY A 190 7.65 -11.86 -14.56
CA GLY A 190 7.60 -12.81 -15.68
C GLY A 190 7.71 -14.26 -15.21
N LEU A 191 8.60 -14.56 -14.26
CA LEU A 191 8.74 -15.89 -13.67
C LEU A 191 7.48 -16.31 -12.89
N LEU A 192 6.88 -15.38 -12.12
CA LEU A 192 5.64 -15.65 -11.41
C LEU A 192 4.50 -15.94 -12.41
N VAL A 193 4.32 -15.10 -13.42
CA VAL A 193 3.29 -15.32 -14.46
C VAL A 193 3.52 -16.67 -15.17
N TRP A 194 4.75 -16.94 -15.59
CA TRP A 194 5.09 -18.20 -16.24
C TRP A 194 4.80 -19.39 -15.31
N TYR A 195 5.23 -19.35 -14.06
CA TYR A 195 4.98 -20.43 -13.09
C TYR A 195 3.48 -20.66 -12.89
N PHE A 196 2.70 -19.60 -12.64
CA PHE A 196 1.26 -19.72 -12.43
C PHE A 196 0.50 -20.16 -13.70
N SER A 197 0.98 -19.78 -14.89
CA SER A 197 0.37 -20.22 -16.16
C SER A 197 0.58 -21.73 -16.44
N THR A 198 1.56 -22.36 -15.81
CA THR A 198 1.79 -23.82 -15.92
C THR A 198 0.92 -24.63 -14.97
N LEU A 199 0.24 -24.00 -14.02
CA LEU A 199 -0.55 -24.67 -13.00
C LEU A 199 -2.03 -24.78 -13.41
N PRO A 200 -2.73 -25.88 -13.06
CA PRO A 200 -4.18 -25.94 -13.11
C PRO A 200 -4.81 -24.88 -12.22
N GLN A 201 -5.98 -24.36 -12.60
CA GLN A 201 -6.65 -23.25 -11.89
C GLN A 201 -6.86 -23.53 -10.39
N GLU A 202 -7.25 -24.77 -10.02
CA GLU A 202 -7.40 -25.17 -8.62
C GLU A 202 -6.10 -25.03 -7.80
N LYS A 203 -4.96 -25.36 -8.41
CA LYS A 203 -3.65 -25.22 -7.75
C LYS A 203 -3.20 -23.76 -7.66
N VAL A 204 -3.54 -22.91 -8.65
CA VAL A 204 -3.28 -21.47 -8.60
C VAL A 204 -3.95 -20.88 -7.38
N GLU A 205 -5.21 -21.22 -7.13
CA GLU A 205 -5.95 -20.72 -5.96
C GLU A 205 -5.30 -21.16 -4.64
N ILE A 206 -4.99 -22.45 -4.50
CA ILE A 206 -4.37 -23.01 -3.29
C ILE A 206 -2.99 -22.40 -3.04
N TYR A 207 -2.13 -22.31 -4.07
CA TYR A 207 -0.78 -21.77 -3.91
C TYR A 207 -0.79 -20.24 -3.68
N SER A 208 -1.72 -19.51 -4.30
CA SER A 208 -1.90 -18.09 -4.07
C SER A 208 -2.31 -17.83 -2.62
N ALA A 209 -3.30 -18.55 -2.12
CA ALA A 209 -3.74 -18.47 -0.73
C ALA A 209 -2.62 -18.85 0.27
N PHE A 210 -1.89 -19.93 -0.01
CA PHE A 210 -0.75 -20.34 0.81
C PHE A 210 0.34 -19.25 0.84
N ALA A 211 0.73 -18.72 -0.34
CA ALA A 211 1.74 -17.69 -0.45
C ALA A 211 1.31 -16.40 0.30
N ALA A 212 0.03 -16.00 0.17
CA ALA A 212 -0.53 -14.86 0.88
C ALA A 212 -0.48 -15.04 2.40
N ASN A 213 -0.98 -16.18 2.89
CA ASN A 213 -1.00 -16.46 4.33
C ASN A 213 0.41 -16.58 4.92
N PHE A 214 1.33 -17.23 4.20
CA PHE A 214 2.74 -17.32 4.60
C PHE A 214 3.41 -15.95 4.64
N LEU A 215 3.16 -15.12 3.65
CA LEU A 215 3.70 -13.75 3.60
C LEU A 215 3.14 -12.90 4.74
N LEU A 216 1.82 -12.91 4.95
CA LEU A 216 1.17 -12.18 6.06
C LEU A 216 1.73 -12.61 7.41
N PHE A 217 1.86 -13.90 7.65
CA PHE A 217 2.45 -14.43 8.88
C PHE A 217 3.92 -14.01 9.05
N SER A 218 4.70 -14.08 7.96
CA SER A 218 6.11 -13.64 7.97
C SER A 218 6.25 -12.14 8.28
N VAL A 219 5.33 -11.31 7.81
CA VAL A 219 5.29 -9.87 8.11
C VAL A 219 4.99 -9.64 9.59
N ILE A 220 4.03 -10.35 10.16
CA ILE A 220 3.72 -10.26 11.60
C ILE A 220 4.97 -10.60 12.42
N ILE A 221 5.61 -11.73 12.12
CA ILE A 221 6.85 -12.14 12.80
C ILE A 221 7.96 -11.10 12.59
N GLY A 222 8.09 -10.56 11.37
CA GLY A 222 9.06 -9.51 11.04
C GLY A 222 8.83 -8.22 11.84
N PHE A 223 7.58 -7.79 12.02
CA PHE A 223 7.24 -6.62 12.82
C PHE A 223 7.57 -6.83 14.31
N ILE A 224 7.22 -7.99 14.86
CA ILE A 224 7.54 -8.36 16.24
C ILE A 224 9.07 -8.43 16.44
N ALA A 225 9.79 -9.11 15.54
CA ALA A 225 11.24 -9.23 15.62
C ALA A 225 11.95 -7.87 15.53
N ALA A 226 11.48 -6.99 14.64
CA ALA A 226 12.01 -5.63 14.51
C ALA A 226 11.75 -4.80 15.79
N GLY A 227 10.54 -4.91 16.35
CA GLY A 227 10.18 -4.28 17.62
C GLY A 227 11.04 -4.76 18.78
N LEU A 228 11.24 -6.07 18.91
CA LEU A 228 12.12 -6.68 19.92
C LEU A 228 13.58 -6.20 19.77
N ARG A 229 14.11 -6.22 18.55
CA ARG A 229 15.48 -5.77 18.27
C ARG A 229 15.71 -4.32 18.66
N LYS A 230 14.71 -3.46 18.46
CA LYS A 230 14.79 -2.04 18.86
C LYS A 230 14.31 -1.76 20.28
N ARG A 231 13.95 -2.79 21.04
CA ARG A 231 13.43 -2.66 22.42
C ARG A 231 12.21 -1.73 22.48
N VAL A 232 11.35 -1.81 21.48
CA VAL A 232 10.08 -1.06 21.45
C VAL A 232 9.17 -1.62 22.54
N ASN A 233 8.48 -0.75 23.30
CA ASN A 233 7.36 -1.20 24.11
C ASN A 233 6.23 -1.62 23.18
N MET A 234 6.15 -2.93 22.88
CA MET A 234 5.24 -3.49 21.88
C MET A 234 3.79 -3.35 22.28
N TYR A 235 3.49 -3.43 23.58
CA TYR A 235 2.12 -3.26 24.07
C TYR A 235 1.62 -1.84 23.82
N ASP A 236 2.39 -0.83 24.22
CA ASP A 236 2.01 0.57 24.01
C ASP A 236 1.92 0.93 22.53
N ALA A 237 2.87 0.43 21.71
CA ALA A 237 2.84 0.62 20.27
C ALA A 237 1.60 -0.03 19.63
N PHE A 238 1.28 -1.27 20.05
CA PHE A 238 0.08 -1.96 19.58
C PHE A 238 -1.19 -1.19 19.93
N ILE A 239 -1.35 -0.77 21.19
CA ILE A 239 -2.54 -0.04 21.65
C ILE A 239 -2.69 1.30 20.91
N GLU A 240 -1.57 2.02 20.67
CA GLU A 240 -1.60 3.25 19.89
C GLU A 240 -2.13 3.00 18.47
N GLY A 241 -1.59 2.01 17.76
CA GLY A 241 -2.06 1.65 16.43
C GLY A 241 -3.49 1.12 16.42
N ALA A 242 -3.87 0.32 17.41
CA ALA A 242 -5.24 -0.20 17.55
C ALA A 242 -6.27 0.93 17.74
N LYS A 243 -5.94 1.96 18.51
CA LYS A 243 -6.79 3.17 18.65
C LYS A 243 -6.93 3.92 17.33
N GLU A 244 -5.87 4.02 16.52
CA GLU A 244 -5.93 4.59 15.18
C GLU A 244 -6.84 3.76 14.27
N GLY A 245 -6.76 2.43 14.33
CA GLY A 245 -7.63 1.51 13.61
C GLY A 245 -9.10 1.67 13.96
N PHE A 246 -9.42 1.76 15.25
CA PHE A 246 -10.77 2.05 15.72
C PHE A 246 -11.28 3.40 15.19
N LYS A 247 -10.47 4.44 15.29
CA LYS A 247 -10.81 5.77 14.78
C LYS A 247 -11.08 5.74 13.27
N THR A 248 -10.27 5.01 12.52
CA THR A 248 -10.45 4.84 11.07
C THR A 248 -11.77 4.16 10.76
N ALA A 249 -12.12 3.06 11.48
CA ALA A 249 -13.38 2.37 11.29
C ALA A 249 -14.59 3.28 11.49
N VAL A 250 -14.54 4.15 12.50
CA VAL A 250 -15.63 5.13 12.75
C VAL A 250 -15.67 6.20 11.66
N MET A 251 -14.49 6.70 11.21
CA MET A 251 -14.41 7.76 10.20
C MET A 251 -14.90 7.32 8.81
N ILE A 252 -14.87 6.04 8.47
CA ILE A 252 -15.33 5.58 7.15
C ILE A 252 -16.85 5.48 7.04
N ILE A 253 -17.60 5.47 8.16
CA ILE A 253 -19.08 5.32 8.15
C ILE A 253 -19.76 6.32 7.19
N PRO A 254 -19.46 7.65 7.23
CA PRO A 254 -20.13 8.60 6.35
C PRO A 254 -19.85 8.40 4.85
N TYR A 255 -18.80 7.66 4.51
CA TYR A 255 -18.44 7.34 3.12
C TYR A 255 -19.07 6.03 2.62
N LEU A 256 -19.61 5.22 3.53
CA LEU A 256 -20.28 3.97 3.22
C LEU A 256 -21.79 4.13 3.08
N VAL A 257 -22.36 5.20 3.67
CA VAL A 257 -23.78 5.57 3.56
C VAL A 257 -24.07 6.17 2.20
#